data_49faca1551496c4f414b201d99df5749
#
_entry.id   49faca1551496c4f414b201d99df5749
#
_cell.length_a   1.000
_cell.length_b   1.000
_cell.length_c   1.000
_cell.angle_alpha   90.00
_cell.angle_beta   90.00
_cell.angle_gamma   90.00
#
_symmetry.space_group_name_H-M   'P 1'
#
loop_
_entity.id
_entity.type
_entity.pdbx_description
1 polymer ?
#
loop_
_entity_poly.entity_id
_entity_poly.type
_entity_poly.pdbx_seq_one_letter_code
_entity_poly.pdbx_strand_id
1 'polypeptide(L)'
;MAVYDHVSNPRRLSQAAEADAAVCVQNLSNWNHAIDEISTWPEYTPQPLHSMPKAAVQLRLGNLFLKDESERFGRELGSFKALGAPYAVFRILADEVQAKTGVWPTSADLRAGKYRAITHRVTGRGLAYGAKIFGCRCVDYIHSHVSAGRAEAMKDLGAIVIRVEGEYEASVERAKEDARMNGWHFVSSTSWNDFDSAIPQNVMNAYMVVVEETMRMLPRVAEITHVFVCGGVGSIAAMVFLGFMMHHQKLGIARDELPRFVVIEPQEADSLLQSARQGVPTPSDGSLRTLMAGLACRAPSPAAWKVLSWLASDFVSVPDTVAVEGMKMLASAPYGDVPVVSGESSAANMGILLQAGSDNTLRELLGLNNKSQVLFFSLEGATDPEIFEKLVGKSPDAVFAAR
;
A
#
# COMPACT_ATOMS: atom_id res chain seq x y z
N MET A 1 -18.16 -2.09 -24.86
CA MET A 1 -17.00 -1.21 -24.59
C MET A 1 -16.15 -1.93 -23.54
N ALA A 2 -14.82 -1.84 -23.63
CA ALA A 2 -13.95 -2.39 -22.59
C ALA A 2 -14.28 -1.75 -21.25
N VAL A 3 -14.32 -2.55 -20.19
CA VAL A 3 -14.64 -2.10 -18.82
C VAL A 3 -13.42 -1.50 -18.13
N TYR A 4 -12.28 -1.41 -18.82
CA TYR A 4 -10.99 -0.93 -18.30
C TYR A 4 -10.36 0.05 -19.28
N ASP A 5 -9.43 0.85 -18.78
CA ASP A 5 -8.47 1.59 -19.57
C ASP A 5 -7.05 1.08 -19.28
N HIS A 6 -6.17 1.12 -20.27
CA HIS A 6 -4.84 0.51 -20.19
C HIS A 6 -3.78 1.37 -20.86
N VAL A 7 -2.63 1.46 -20.23
CA VAL A 7 -1.42 2.09 -20.79
C VAL A 7 -0.22 1.20 -20.50
N SER A 8 0.47 0.75 -21.56
CA SER A 8 1.81 0.19 -21.42
C SER A 8 2.81 1.31 -21.17
N ASN A 9 3.71 1.12 -20.24
CA ASN A 9 4.68 2.14 -19.84
C ASN A 9 5.80 2.30 -20.88
N PRO A 10 5.84 3.41 -21.64
CA PRO A 10 6.88 3.62 -22.65
C PRO A 10 8.26 3.90 -22.06
N ARG A 11 8.32 4.24 -20.76
CA ARG A 11 9.56 4.55 -20.06
C ARG A 11 10.19 3.34 -19.34
N ARG A 12 9.50 2.18 -19.33
CA ARG A 12 9.96 0.99 -18.62
C ARG A 12 11.41 0.66 -18.97
N LEU A 13 12.25 0.52 -17.95
CA LEU A 13 13.68 0.18 -18.01
C LEU A 13 14.52 1.12 -18.90
N SER A 14 14.00 2.30 -19.24
CA SER A 14 14.78 3.30 -19.99
C SER A 14 15.88 3.92 -19.09
N GLN A 15 17.02 4.29 -19.70
CA GLN A 15 18.12 4.94 -18.98
C GLN A 15 17.71 6.26 -18.30
N ALA A 16 16.85 7.05 -18.95
CA ALA A 16 16.34 8.29 -18.38
C ALA A 16 15.50 8.04 -17.11
N ALA A 17 14.57 7.06 -17.14
CA ALA A 17 13.77 6.71 -15.98
C ALA A 17 14.63 6.07 -14.87
N GLU A 18 15.65 5.31 -15.21
CA GLU A 18 16.61 4.77 -14.24
C GLU A 18 17.36 5.88 -13.52
N ALA A 19 17.85 6.88 -14.24
CA ALA A 19 18.54 8.03 -13.66
C ALA A 19 17.65 8.82 -12.71
N ASP A 20 16.37 9.03 -13.08
CA ASP A 20 15.37 9.67 -12.23
C ASP A 20 15.10 8.85 -10.94
N ALA A 21 15.07 7.52 -11.05
CA ALA A 21 14.83 6.61 -9.94
C ALA A 21 16.04 6.43 -9.02
N ALA A 22 17.27 6.59 -9.52
CA ALA A 22 18.50 6.31 -8.77
C ALA A 22 18.60 7.10 -7.47
N VAL A 23 18.22 8.38 -7.47
CA VAL A 23 18.18 9.22 -6.27
C VAL A 23 17.21 8.65 -5.23
N CYS A 24 16.07 8.14 -5.68
CA CYS A 24 15.07 7.53 -4.81
C CYS A 24 15.60 6.25 -4.14
N VAL A 25 16.25 5.40 -4.94
CA VAL A 25 16.86 4.15 -4.46
C VAL A 25 17.94 4.41 -3.41
N GLN A 26 18.78 5.42 -3.60
CA GLN A 26 19.80 5.80 -2.62
C GLN A 26 19.17 6.27 -1.30
N ASN A 27 18.12 7.07 -1.36
CA ASN A 27 17.42 7.60 -0.18
C ASN A 27 16.62 6.54 0.56
N LEU A 28 16.25 5.44 -0.10
CA LEU A 28 15.53 4.32 0.50
C LEU A 28 16.47 3.22 1.05
N SER A 29 17.73 3.50 1.28
CA SER A 29 18.75 2.50 1.69
C SER A 29 18.57 1.91 3.10
N ASN A 30 17.66 2.45 3.91
CA ASN A 30 17.48 2.08 5.32
C ASN A 30 16.36 1.06 5.59
N TRP A 31 15.86 0.35 4.56
CA TRP A 31 14.75 -0.61 4.77
C TRP A 31 15.11 -1.81 5.66
N ASN A 32 16.37 -2.27 5.71
CA ASN A 32 16.78 -3.33 6.62
C ASN A 32 16.50 -2.93 8.07
N HIS A 33 16.84 -1.70 8.44
CA HIS A 33 16.52 -1.18 9.77
C HIS A 33 15.00 -1.15 10.03
N ALA A 34 14.19 -0.83 9.03
CA ALA A 34 12.74 -0.85 9.17
C ALA A 34 12.21 -2.28 9.39
N ILE A 35 12.74 -3.26 8.65
CA ILE A 35 12.38 -4.68 8.80
C ILE A 35 12.77 -5.18 10.20
N ASP A 36 14.01 -4.94 10.61
CA ASP A 36 14.52 -5.37 11.90
C ASP A 36 13.72 -4.76 13.07
N GLU A 37 13.44 -3.46 13.01
CA GLU A 37 12.70 -2.73 14.03
C GLU A 37 11.25 -3.19 14.13
N ILE A 38 10.52 -3.21 13.01
CA ILE A 38 9.10 -3.56 12.97
C ILE A 38 8.88 -5.01 13.42
N SER A 39 9.82 -5.90 13.12
CA SER A 39 9.76 -7.30 13.53
C SER A 39 9.81 -7.49 15.06
N THR A 40 10.20 -6.46 15.81
CA THR A 40 10.22 -6.49 17.29
C THR A 40 8.94 -5.95 17.93
N TRP A 41 8.00 -5.41 17.13
CA TRP A 41 6.80 -4.77 17.67
C TRP A 41 5.81 -5.79 18.22
N PRO A 42 5.02 -5.42 19.26
CA PRO A 42 3.93 -6.25 19.73
C PRO A 42 3.00 -6.62 18.60
N GLU A 43 2.47 -7.85 18.66
CA GLU A 43 1.51 -8.37 17.66
C GLU A 43 2.06 -8.48 16.22
N TYR A 44 3.36 -8.20 16.00
CA TYR A 44 3.94 -8.46 14.70
C TYR A 44 3.94 -9.96 14.39
N THR A 45 3.37 -10.29 13.28
CA THR A 45 3.46 -11.63 12.66
C THR A 45 3.63 -11.47 11.15
N PRO A 46 4.47 -12.29 10.50
CA PRO A 46 4.51 -12.32 9.05
C PRO A 46 3.12 -12.66 8.51
N GLN A 47 2.64 -11.85 7.57
CA GLN A 47 1.32 -12.06 6.99
C GLN A 47 1.35 -13.13 5.91
N PRO A 48 0.26 -13.92 5.75
CA PRO A 48 0.30 -15.10 4.90
C PRO A 48 0.45 -14.79 3.41
N LEU A 49 1.05 -15.75 2.71
CA LEU A 49 1.02 -15.87 1.25
C LEU A 49 0.17 -17.10 0.91
N HIS A 50 -0.97 -16.88 0.28
CA HIS A 50 -1.86 -17.96 -0.15
C HIS A 50 -1.52 -18.41 -1.57
N SER A 51 -1.44 -19.72 -1.79
CA SER A 51 -1.46 -20.31 -3.11
C SER A 51 -2.91 -20.59 -3.52
N MET A 52 -3.29 -20.19 -4.71
CA MET A 52 -4.65 -20.31 -5.24
C MET A 52 -4.68 -21.16 -6.53
N PRO A 53 -4.32 -22.45 -6.44
CA PRO A 53 -4.12 -23.29 -7.64
C PRO A 53 -5.41 -23.54 -8.41
N LYS A 54 -6.57 -23.61 -7.72
CA LYS A 54 -7.85 -23.86 -8.39
C LYS A 54 -8.33 -22.63 -9.16
N ALA A 55 -8.18 -21.42 -8.57
CA ALA A 55 -8.43 -20.18 -9.27
C ALA A 55 -7.46 -20.00 -10.45
N ALA A 56 -6.19 -20.35 -10.30
CA ALA A 56 -5.21 -20.29 -11.39
C ALA A 56 -5.67 -21.10 -12.61
N VAL A 57 -6.15 -22.34 -12.41
CA VAL A 57 -6.69 -23.20 -13.49
C VAL A 57 -7.87 -22.50 -14.18
N GLN A 58 -8.82 -21.97 -13.43
CA GLN A 58 -10.01 -21.29 -13.99
C GLN A 58 -9.64 -20.03 -14.78
N LEU A 59 -8.63 -19.31 -14.31
CA LEU A 59 -8.11 -18.12 -14.97
C LEU A 59 -7.08 -18.44 -16.08
N ARG A 60 -6.85 -19.71 -16.36
CA ARG A 60 -5.89 -20.18 -17.37
C ARG A 60 -4.48 -19.63 -17.12
N LEU A 61 -4.02 -19.65 -15.86
CA LEU A 61 -2.70 -19.26 -15.39
C LEU A 61 -1.89 -20.50 -14.98
N GLY A 62 -0.58 -20.39 -14.92
CA GLY A 62 0.31 -21.44 -14.39
C GLY A 62 0.16 -21.55 -12.87
N ASN A 63 0.31 -20.46 -12.15
CA ASN A 63 0.06 -20.34 -10.71
C ASN A 63 -0.51 -18.98 -10.37
N LEU A 64 -1.18 -18.89 -9.20
CA LEU A 64 -1.69 -17.66 -8.65
C LEU A 64 -1.37 -17.61 -7.16
N PHE A 65 -0.72 -16.55 -6.72
CA PHE A 65 -0.36 -16.29 -5.33
C PHE A 65 -0.96 -14.97 -4.87
N LEU A 66 -1.41 -14.93 -3.62
CA LEU A 66 -1.97 -13.75 -2.96
C LEU A 66 -1.21 -13.49 -1.66
N LYS A 67 -0.57 -12.32 -1.55
CA LYS A 67 -0.04 -11.81 -0.28
C LYS A 67 -1.17 -11.09 0.46
N ASP A 68 -1.52 -11.57 1.65
CA ASP A 68 -2.70 -11.14 2.41
C ASP A 68 -2.28 -10.30 3.63
N GLU A 69 -2.64 -9.02 3.65
CA GLU A 69 -2.38 -8.08 4.74
C GLU A 69 -3.61 -7.83 5.63
N SER A 70 -4.67 -8.61 5.48
CA SER A 70 -5.97 -8.38 6.14
C SER A 70 -5.95 -8.54 7.67
N GLU A 71 -4.90 -9.13 8.23
CA GLU A 71 -4.73 -9.31 9.68
C GLU A 71 -3.45 -8.65 10.20
N ARG A 72 -2.85 -7.72 9.44
CA ARG A 72 -1.66 -6.96 9.85
C ARG A 72 -1.93 -6.17 11.14
N PHE A 73 -1.27 -6.55 12.25
CA PHE A 73 -1.49 -6.04 13.60
C PHE A 73 -2.94 -6.16 14.08
N GLY A 74 -3.58 -7.30 13.75
CA GLY A 74 -4.98 -7.58 14.08
C GLY A 74 -5.96 -7.14 13.00
N ARG A 75 -7.17 -7.72 13.03
CA ARG A 75 -8.22 -7.48 12.03
C ARG A 75 -8.76 -6.06 12.03
N GLU A 76 -8.70 -5.38 13.17
CA GLU A 76 -9.16 -4.00 13.32
C GLU A 76 -8.30 -3.01 12.53
N LEU A 77 -6.97 -3.23 12.50
CA LEU A 77 -6.06 -2.46 11.67
C LEU A 77 -5.97 -3.01 10.25
N GLY A 78 -5.76 -4.30 10.12
CA GLY A 78 -5.84 -5.12 8.92
C GLY A 78 -5.34 -4.45 7.63
N SER A 79 -4.20 -3.74 7.67
CA SER A 79 -3.71 -2.99 6.53
C SER A 79 -2.20 -2.77 6.59
N PHE A 80 -1.54 -2.86 5.43
CA PHE A 80 -0.12 -2.51 5.27
C PHE A 80 0.21 -1.08 5.75
N LYS A 81 -0.77 -0.18 5.78
CA LYS A 81 -0.60 1.21 6.25
C LYS A 81 -0.19 1.26 7.72
N ALA A 82 -0.52 0.22 8.49
CA ALA A 82 -0.08 0.07 9.87
C ALA A 82 1.43 -0.18 10.05
N LEU A 83 2.19 -0.33 8.97
CA LEU A 83 3.66 -0.38 8.98
C LEU A 83 4.27 1.01 8.87
N GLY A 84 3.86 1.77 7.86
CA GLY A 84 4.54 2.99 7.43
C GLY A 84 4.47 4.13 8.42
N ALA A 85 3.26 4.56 8.77
CA ALA A 85 3.07 5.69 9.68
C ALA A 85 3.62 5.43 11.09
N PRO A 86 3.42 4.25 11.71
CA PRO A 86 4.05 3.94 13.00
C PRO A 86 5.57 3.93 12.95
N TYR A 87 6.19 3.41 11.89
CA TYR A 87 7.64 3.46 11.76
C TYR A 87 8.16 4.89 11.62
N ALA A 88 7.46 5.75 10.87
CA ALA A 88 7.82 7.16 10.80
C ALA A 88 7.70 7.85 12.18
N VAL A 89 6.68 7.53 12.97
CA VAL A 89 6.56 8.01 14.35
C VAL A 89 7.75 7.54 15.21
N PHE A 90 8.10 6.25 15.17
CA PHE A 90 9.27 5.73 15.86
C PHE A 90 10.53 6.54 15.52
N ARG A 91 10.81 6.74 14.23
CA ARG A 91 12.00 7.45 13.77
C ARG A 91 12.05 8.89 14.28
N ILE A 92 10.94 9.62 14.21
CA ILE A 92 10.85 10.99 14.73
C ILE A 92 11.16 11.03 16.22
N LEU A 93 10.54 10.15 17.01
CA LEU A 93 10.77 10.10 18.46
C LEU A 93 12.21 9.69 18.80
N ALA A 94 12.79 8.77 18.04
CA ALA A 94 14.16 8.34 18.22
C ALA A 94 15.16 9.47 17.91
N ASP A 95 14.96 10.20 16.81
CA ASP A 95 15.76 11.37 16.45
C ASP A 95 15.68 12.47 17.53
N GLU A 96 14.50 12.70 18.11
CA GLU A 96 14.32 13.64 19.22
C GLU A 96 15.09 13.22 20.47
N VAL A 97 14.98 11.97 20.85
CA VAL A 97 15.71 11.42 22.01
C VAL A 97 17.22 11.53 21.80
N GLN A 98 17.70 11.12 20.64
CA GLN A 98 19.11 11.21 20.30
C GLN A 98 19.63 12.67 20.34
N ALA A 99 18.88 13.60 19.77
CA ALA A 99 19.26 15.01 19.76
C ALA A 99 19.37 15.60 21.19
N LYS A 100 18.49 15.16 22.12
CA LYS A 100 18.43 15.68 23.49
C LYS A 100 19.34 14.96 24.48
N THR A 101 19.64 13.69 24.22
CA THR A 101 20.34 12.82 25.20
C THR A 101 21.64 12.23 24.69
N GLY A 102 21.91 12.29 23.36
CA GLY A 102 23.02 11.60 22.71
C GLY A 102 22.82 10.08 22.55
N VAL A 103 21.68 9.54 22.99
CA VAL A 103 21.40 8.10 22.96
C VAL A 103 20.31 7.80 21.95
N TRP A 104 20.56 6.84 21.04
CA TRP A 104 19.52 6.28 20.19
C TRP A 104 18.67 5.29 20.99
N PRO A 105 17.36 5.54 21.16
CA PRO A 105 16.49 4.65 21.94
C PRO A 105 16.12 3.40 21.16
N THR A 106 15.82 2.33 21.86
CA THR A 106 15.10 1.19 21.28
C THR A 106 13.60 1.49 21.26
N SER A 107 12.85 0.83 20.37
CA SER A 107 11.39 0.94 20.39
C SER A 107 10.79 0.43 21.71
N ALA A 108 11.43 -0.56 22.36
CA ALA A 108 11.04 -1.03 23.69
C ALA A 108 11.15 0.08 24.74
N ASP A 109 12.23 0.88 24.73
CA ASP A 109 12.39 2.03 25.63
C ASP A 109 11.30 3.08 25.43
N LEU A 110 10.96 3.37 24.14
CA LEU A 110 9.88 4.30 23.83
C LEU A 110 8.52 3.77 24.30
N ARG A 111 8.22 2.52 24.03
CA ARG A 111 6.97 1.86 24.49
C ARG A 111 6.84 1.82 26.01
N ALA A 112 7.95 1.63 26.71
CA ALA A 112 7.99 1.68 28.17
C ALA A 112 7.82 3.11 28.74
N GLY A 113 7.79 4.13 27.88
CA GLY A 113 7.62 5.53 28.27
C GLY A 113 8.86 6.17 28.90
N LYS A 114 10.04 5.57 28.78
CA LYS A 114 11.31 6.03 29.33
C LYS A 114 11.63 7.48 28.93
N TYR A 115 11.21 7.90 27.73
CA TYR A 115 11.50 9.21 27.17
C TYR A 115 10.26 10.10 27.01
N ARG A 116 9.12 9.76 27.63
CA ARG A 116 7.85 10.48 27.46
C ARG A 116 7.93 11.97 27.80
N ALA A 117 8.81 12.35 28.73
CA ALA A 117 8.98 13.75 29.12
C ALA A 117 9.65 14.63 28.06
N ILE A 118 10.31 14.02 27.08
CA ILE A 118 11.08 14.73 26.06
C ILE A 118 10.54 14.55 24.64
N THR A 119 9.56 13.66 24.42
CA THR A 119 8.93 13.43 23.12
C THR A 119 7.69 14.33 22.95
N HIS A 120 7.52 14.86 21.75
CA HIS A 120 6.43 15.77 21.41
C HIS A 120 5.21 15.04 20.84
N ARG A 121 4.19 15.83 20.51
CA ARG A 121 2.96 15.37 19.87
C ARG A 121 3.20 15.20 18.38
N VAL A 122 2.64 14.13 17.80
CA VAL A 122 2.56 13.93 16.37
C VAL A 122 1.18 14.32 15.84
N THR A 123 1.13 14.79 14.61
CA THR A 123 -0.11 15.15 13.93
C THR A 123 -0.04 14.75 12.45
N GLY A 124 -1.16 14.34 11.88
CA GLY A 124 -1.23 13.91 10.49
C GLY A 124 -2.47 13.07 10.25
N ARG A 125 -2.33 12.01 9.45
CA ARG A 125 -3.41 11.05 9.17
C ARG A 125 -2.90 9.61 9.34
N GLY A 126 -3.75 8.76 9.95
CA GLY A 126 -3.44 7.33 10.13
C GLY A 126 -2.28 7.04 11.09
N LEU A 127 -2.02 7.96 12.03
CA LEU A 127 -0.90 7.86 12.97
C LEU A 127 -1.31 7.26 14.31
N ALA A 128 -2.60 7.09 14.55
CA ALA A 128 -3.15 6.72 15.85
C ALA A 128 -2.50 5.46 16.43
N TYR A 129 -2.32 4.42 15.61
CA TYR A 129 -1.67 3.18 16.05
C TYR A 129 -0.21 3.41 16.50
N GLY A 130 0.59 4.13 15.70
CA GLY A 130 1.97 4.45 16.06
C GLY A 130 2.08 5.26 17.34
N ALA A 131 1.20 6.24 17.50
CA ALA A 131 1.15 7.05 18.71
C ALA A 131 0.75 6.23 19.94
N LYS A 132 -0.21 5.29 19.79
CA LYS A 132 -0.62 4.35 20.84
C LYS A 132 0.54 3.50 21.30
N ILE A 133 1.24 2.81 20.38
CA ILE A 133 2.33 1.89 20.75
C ILE A 133 3.56 2.60 21.34
N PHE A 134 3.87 3.83 20.92
CA PHE A 134 5.02 4.59 21.46
C PHE A 134 4.65 5.59 22.56
N GLY A 135 3.36 5.65 22.92
CA GLY A 135 2.88 6.46 24.04
C GLY A 135 2.96 7.96 23.85
N CYS A 136 2.98 8.45 22.60
CA CYS A 136 2.90 9.88 22.30
C CYS A 136 1.46 10.31 22.01
N ARG A 137 1.19 11.62 22.08
CA ARG A 137 -0.14 12.16 21.73
C ARG A 137 -0.29 12.27 20.23
N CYS A 138 -1.46 11.89 19.71
CA CYS A 138 -1.81 11.98 18.31
C CYS A 138 -3.00 12.91 18.09
N VAL A 139 -2.92 13.74 17.04
CA VAL A 139 -4.05 14.51 16.52
C VAL A 139 -4.22 14.15 15.05
N ASP A 140 -5.28 13.41 14.74
CA ASP A 140 -5.60 13.01 13.37
C ASP A 140 -6.62 13.98 12.75
N TYR A 141 -6.29 14.49 11.57
CA TYR A 141 -7.16 15.37 10.78
C TYR A 141 -7.79 14.58 9.64
N ILE A 142 -9.11 14.58 9.61
CA ILE A 142 -9.91 13.87 8.59
C ILE A 142 -10.80 14.87 7.84
N HIS A 143 -11.01 14.63 6.55
CA HIS A 143 -11.95 15.43 5.77
C HIS A 143 -13.41 15.05 6.03
N SER A 144 -14.37 15.84 5.57
CA SER A 144 -15.78 15.71 5.84
C SER A 144 -16.38 14.35 5.42
N HIS A 145 -15.84 13.73 4.36
CA HIS A 145 -16.37 12.48 3.79
C HIS A 145 -15.82 11.17 4.41
N VAL A 146 -14.95 11.26 5.41
CA VAL A 146 -14.50 10.05 6.14
C VAL A 146 -15.64 9.46 6.94
N SER A 147 -15.88 8.14 6.83
CA SER A 147 -16.97 7.47 7.54
C SER A 147 -16.87 7.63 9.06
N ALA A 148 -18.01 7.54 9.75
CA ALA A 148 -18.04 7.62 11.21
C ALA A 148 -17.27 6.45 11.85
N GLY A 149 -17.39 5.23 11.29
CA GLY A 149 -16.67 4.05 11.77
C GLY A 149 -15.15 4.21 11.72
N ARG A 150 -14.62 4.75 10.61
CA ARG A 150 -13.17 5.05 10.50
C ARG A 150 -12.70 6.11 11.49
N ALA A 151 -13.53 7.14 11.75
CA ALA A 151 -13.22 8.16 12.75
C ALA A 151 -13.20 7.58 14.16
N GLU A 152 -14.15 6.71 14.48
CA GLU A 152 -14.23 6.05 15.79
C GLU A 152 -13.04 5.10 16.01
N ALA A 153 -12.67 4.30 15.02
CA ALA A 153 -11.49 3.44 15.10
C ALA A 153 -10.20 4.21 15.44
N MET A 154 -10.04 5.44 14.92
CA MET A 154 -8.90 6.30 15.28
C MET A 154 -8.98 6.76 16.73
N LYS A 155 -10.18 7.10 17.24
CA LYS A 155 -10.39 7.50 18.64
C LYS A 155 -10.15 6.34 19.60
N ASP A 156 -10.54 5.11 19.26
CA ASP A 156 -10.30 3.90 20.04
C ASP A 156 -8.79 3.61 20.20
N LEU A 157 -8.00 4.05 19.23
CA LEU A 157 -6.54 4.06 19.32
C LEU A 157 -5.97 5.21 20.17
N GLY A 158 -6.83 6.09 20.70
CA GLY A 158 -6.45 7.22 21.56
C GLY A 158 -6.10 8.52 20.82
N ALA A 159 -6.41 8.63 19.55
CA ALA A 159 -6.20 9.86 18.79
C ALA A 159 -7.29 10.91 19.08
N ILE A 160 -6.89 12.17 19.08
CA ILE A 160 -7.81 13.31 18.98
C ILE A 160 -8.16 13.47 17.50
N VAL A 161 -9.40 13.20 17.12
CA VAL A 161 -9.83 13.28 15.72
C VAL A 161 -10.50 14.64 15.47
N ILE A 162 -9.95 15.41 14.53
CA ILE A 162 -10.48 16.69 14.08
C ILE A 162 -11.02 16.53 12.65
N ARG A 163 -12.34 16.74 12.49
CA ARG A 163 -12.98 16.75 11.18
C ARG A 163 -12.88 18.15 10.57
N VAL A 164 -12.34 18.22 9.37
CA VAL A 164 -12.13 19.47 8.63
C VAL A 164 -13.11 19.52 7.46
N GLU A 165 -13.78 20.63 7.29
CA GLU A 165 -14.65 20.87 6.13
C GLU A 165 -13.81 20.93 4.85
N GLY A 166 -14.33 20.31 3.78
CA GLY A 166 -13.67 20.21 2.48
C GLY A 166 -13.11 18.83 2.19
N GLU A 167 -12.23 18.77 1.21
CA GLU A 167 -11.61 17.53 0.71
C GLU A 167 -10.32 17.20 1.49
N TYR A 168 -9.65 16.13 1.03
CA TYR A 168 -8.43 15.62 1.63
C TYR A 168 -7.37 16.70 1.88
N GLU A 169 -7.13 17.56 0.88
CA GLU A 169 -6.11 18.60 0.91
C GLU A 169 -6.34 19.61 2.04
N ALA A 170 -7.61 19.97 2.29
CA ALA A 170 -7.97 20.88 3.39
C ALA A 170 -7.57 20.29 4.75
N SER A 171 -7.76 18.99 4.95
CA SER A 171 -7.35 18.31 6.19
C SER A 171 -5.82 18.28 6.36
N VAL A 172 -5.08 18.12 5.26
CA VAL A 172 -3.61 18.14 5.28
C VAL A 172 -3.08 19.53 5.61
N GLU A 173 -3.57 20.57 4.95
CA GLU A 173 -3.12 21.95 5.21
C GLU A 173 -3.43 22.38 6.65
N ARG A 174 -4.60 22.03 7.17
CA ARG A 174 -4.94 22.29 8.58
C ARG A 174 -3.98 21.57 9.54
N ALA A 175 -3.64 20.32 9.26
CA ALA A 175 -2.68 19.55 10.07
C ALA A 175 -1.29 20.19 10.07
N LYS A 176 -0.81 20.67 8.91
CA LYS A 176 0.48 21.36 8.78
C LYS A 176 0.48 22.68 9.56
N GLU A 177 -0.59 23.47 9.44
CA GLU A 177 -0.71 24.75 10.14
C GLU A 177 -0.69 24.55 11.66
N ASP A 178 -1.53 23.64 12.18
CA ASP A 178 -1.59 23.37 13.61
C ASP A 178 -0.27 22.78 14.13
N ALA A 179 0.43 21.95 13.33
CA ALA A 179 1.76 21.45 13.67
C ALA A 179 2.77 22.60 13.83
N ARG A 180 2.81 23.52 12.85
CA ARG A 180 3.71 24.69 12.88
C ARG A 180 3.42 25.61 14.07
N MET A 181 2.15 25.86 14.34
CA MET A 181 1.72 26.74 15.43
C MET A 181 2.02 26.19 16.83
N ASN A 182 1.99 24.88 16.98
CA ASN A 182 2.12 24.22 18.29
C ASN A 182 3.46 23.50 18.48
N GLY A 183 4.37 23.53 17.52
CA GLY A 183 5.64 22.82 17.58
C GLY A 183 5.48 21.28 17.57
N TRP A 184 4.46 20.78 16.86
CA TRP A 184 4.24 19.35 16.71
C TRP A 184 4.94 18.82 15.46
N HIS A 185 5.19 17.50 15.43
CA HIS A 185 5.68 16.85 14.23
C HIS A 185 4.52 16.54 13.29
N PHE A 186 4.50 17.15 12.11
CA PHE A 186 3.59 16.78 11.03
C PHE A 186 4.12 15.53 10.34
N VAL A 187 3.31 14.46 10.34
CA VAL A 187 3.63 13.18 9.67
C VAL A 187 2.66 12.95 8.52
N SER A 188 3.18 12.97 7.32
CA SER A 188 2.43 12.59 6.12
C SER A 188 2.81 11.19 5.69
N SER A 189 1.82 10.36 5.37
CA SER A 189 2.04 9.03 4.78
C SER A 189 2.44 9.11 3.31
N THR A 190 2.43 10.29 2.70
CA THR A 190 2.73 10.52 1.28
C THR A 190 3.73 11.65 1.10
N SER A 191 4.58 11.53 0.09
CA SER A 191 5.49 12.59 -0.33
C SER A 191 4.73 13.58 -1.22
N TRP A 192 4.71 14.86 -0.82
CA TRP A 192 4.12 15.95 -1.60
C TRP A 192 5.16 16.75 -2.38
N ASN A 193 6.40 16.71 -1.92
CA ASN A 193 7.58 17.28 -2.58
C ASN A 193 8.55 16.13 -2.86
N ASP A 194 9.60 16.38 -3.59
CA ASP A 194 10.67 15.41 -3.80
C ASP A 194 11.18 14.81 -2.47
N PHE A 195 11.96 13.74 -2.54
CA PHE A 195 12.50 12.94 -1.42
C PHE A 195 13.24 13.71 -0.29
N ASP A 196 13.10 15.02 -0.22
CA ASP A 196 13.81 15.88 0.74
C ASP A 196 13.35 15.69 2.21
N SER A 197 12.28 14.94 2.44
CA SER A 197 11.77 14.68 3.78
C SER A 197 12.00 13.23 4.18
N ALA A 198 12.65 13.03 5.32
CA ALA A 198 12.88 11.70 5.90
C ALA A 198 11.59 10.94 6.24
N ILE A 199 10.48 11.64 6.50
CA ILE A 199 9.21 11.03 6.92
C ILE A 199 8.61 10.14 5.82
N PRO A 200 8.36 10.61 4.59
CA PRO A 200 7.87 9.76 3.52
C PRO A 200 8.82 8.63 3.17
N GLN A 201 10.13 8.85 3.24
CA GLN A 201 11.14 7.81 3.04
C GLN A 201 11.02 6.71 4.10
N ASN A 202 10.84 7.07 5.37
CA ASN A 202 10.63 6.10 6.45
C ASN A 202 9.34 5.31 6.25
N VAL A 203 8.25 5.95 5.82
CA VAL A 203 7.00 5.27 5.47
C VAL A 203 7.23 4.23 4.37
N MET A 204 7.92 4.60 3.29
CA MET A 204 8.21 3.70 2.18
C MET A 204 9.15 2.57 2.61
N ASN A 205 10.21 2.87 3.39
CA ASN A 205 11.12 1.84 3.93
C ASN A 205 10.37 0.76 4.74
N ALA A 206 9.36 1.15 5.51
CA ALA A 206 8.55 0.21 6.29
C ALA A 206 7.74 -0.76 5.41
N TYR A 207 7.36 -0.35 4.20
CA TYR A 207 6.63 -1.23 3.28
C TYR A 207 7.49 -2.38 2.74
N MET A 208 8.82 -2.29 2.88
CA MET A 208 9.70 -3.42 2.56
C MET A 208 9.48 -4.64 3.46
N VAL A 209 8.82 -4.48 4.60
CA VAL A 209 8.39 -5.63 5.43
C VAL A 209 7.48 -6.56 4.61
N VAL A 210 6.48 -6.00 3.90
CA VAL A 210 5.57 -6.76 3.04
C VAL A 210 6.35 -7.49 1.95
N VAL A 211 7.33 -6.81 1.36
CA VAL A 211 8.16 -7.36 0.28
C VAL A 211 9.03 -8.50 0.80
N GLU A 212 9.76 -8.28 1.90
CA GLU A 212 10.66 -9.28 2.48
C GLU A 212 9.92 -10.55 2.91
N GLU A 213 8.76 -10.40 3.56
CA GLU A 213 7.89 -11.53 3.90
C GLU A 213 7.47 -12.30 2.64
N THR A 214 7.07 -11.58 1.59
CA THR A 214 6.68 -12.19 0.32
C THR A 214 7.81 -12.98 -0.30
N MET A 215 9.02 -12.40 -0.36
CA MET A 215 10.21 -13.07 -0.93
C MET A 215 10.59 -14.34 -0.18
N ARG A 216 10.45 -14.33 1.16
CA ARG A 216 10.71 -15.51 2.00
C ARG A 216 9.68 -16.62 1.84
N MET A 217 8.44 -16.27 1.52
CA MET A 217 7.32 -17.24 1.42
C MET A 217 7.12 -17.78 0.01
N LEU A 218 7.51 -17.05 -1.03
CA LEU A 218 7.41 -17.54 -2.40
C LEU A 218 8.30 -18.75 -2.63
N PRO A 219 7.77 -19.84 -3.20
CA PRO A 219 8.56 -21.04 -3.46
C PRO A 219 9.76 -20.78 -4.37
N ARG A 220 9.57 -19.93 -5.40
CA ARG A 220 10.58 -19.54 -6.38
C ARG A 220 10.30 -18.15 -6.90
N VAL A 221 10.91 -17.16 -6.28
CA VAL A 221 10.73 -15.75 -6.67
C VAL A 221 11.08 -15.50 -8.14
N ALA A 222 12.15 -16.13 -8.62
CA ALA A 222 12.62 -16.00 -10.00
C ALA A 222 11.64 -16.50 -11.07
N GLU A 223 10.66 -17.31 -10.71
CA GLU A 223 9.64 -17.82 -11.63
C GLU A 223 8.41 -16.91 -11.74
N ILE A 224 8.26 -15.91 -10.84
CA ILE A 224 7.14 -14.96 -10.90
C ILE A 224 7.24 -14.14 -12.17
N THR A 225 6.21 -14.20 -13.00
CA THR A 225 6.16 -13.51 -14.30
C THR A 225 5.32 -12.23 -14.27
N HIS A 226 4.39 -12.11 -13.32
CA HIS A 226 3.49 -10.96 -13.19
C HIS A 226 3.28 -10.62 -11.72
N VAL A 227 3.30 -9.32 -11.42
CA VAL A 227 3.03 -8.80 -10.08
C VAL A 227 1.99 -7.68 -10.20
N PHE A 228 0.83 -7.85 -9.54
CA PHE A 228 -0.27 -6.89 -9.55
C PHE A 228 -0.35 -6.19 -8.20
N VAL A 229 -0.36 -4.86 -8.20
CA VAL A 229 -0.46 -4.04 -6.99
C VAL A 229 -1.40 -2.87 -7.26
N CYS A 230 -2.27 -2.54 -6.30
CA CYS A 230 -3.10 -1.34 -6.41
C CYS A 230 -2.25 -0.06 -6.26
N GLY A 231 -2.66 1.02 -6.96
CA GLY A 231 -1.91 2.26 -7.11
C GLY A 231 -2.08 3.23 -5.93
N GLY A 232 -3.11 4.04 -5.98
CA GLY A 232 -3.26 5.22 -5.14
C GLY A 232 -2.18 6.25 -5.45
N VAL A 233 -1.43 6.73 -4.46
CA VAL A 233 -0.27 7.60 -4.73
C VAL A 233 0.96 6.84 -5.25
N GLY A 234 0.93 5.50 -5.28
CA GLY A 234 1.97 4.65 -5.85
C GLY A 234 3.03 4.14 -4.87
N SER A 235 3.08 4.59 -3.62
CA SER A 235 4.19 4.29 -2.71
C SER A 235 4.41 2.79 -2.46
N ILE A 236 3.35 2.02 -2.19
CA ILE A 236 3.48 0.57 -1.95
C ILE A 236 3.84 -0.18 -3.24
N ALA A 237 3.24 0.18 -4.36
CA ALA A 237 3.56 -0.43 -5.65
C ALA A 237 5.03 -0.19 -6.03
N ALA A 238 5.53 1.03 -5.82
CA ALA A 238 6.94 1.37 -6.04
C ALA A 238 7.87 0.49 -5.19
N MET A 239 7.57 0.30 -3.90
CA MET A 239 8.40 -0.52 -3.01
C MET A 239 8.34 -2.00 -3.35
N VAL A 240 7.18 -2.53 -3.73
CA VAL A 240 7.06 -3.91 -4.20
C VAL A 240 7.91 -4.13 -5.45
N PHE A 241 7.80 -3.28 -6.45
CA PHE A 241 8.54 -3.43 -7.71
C PHE A 241 10.05 -3.26 -7.51
N LEU A 242 10.44 -2.29 -6.69
CA LEU A 242 11.84 -2.08 -6.33
C LEU A 242 12.41 -3.30 -5.59
N GLY A 243 11.66 -3.86 -4.66
CA GLY A 243 12.09 -5.05 -3.93
C GLY A 243 12.27 -6.28 -4.82
N PHE A 244 11.37 -6.50 -5.79
CA PHE A 244 11.54 -7.54 -6.82
C PHE A 244 12.80 -7.30 -7.64
N MET A 245 13.00 -6.08 -8.15
CA MET A 245 14.19 -5.73 -8.94
C MET A 245 15.48 -6.02 -8.16
N MET A 246 15.53 -5.60 -6.90
CA MET A 246 16.72 -5.81 -6.07
C MET A 246 16.97 -7.27 -5.72
N HIS A 247 15.90 -8.05 -5.49
CA HIS A 247 16.02 -9.48 -5.26
C HIS A 247 16.52 -10.20 -6.51
N HIS A 248 15.99 -9.89 -7.68
CA HIS A 248 16.48 -10.43 -8.96
C HIS A 248 17.95 -10.07 -9.21
N GLN A 249 18.33 -8.83 -8.92
CA GLN A 249 19.73 -8.39 -9.03
C GLN A 249 20.65 -9.20 -8.11
N LYS A 250 20.23 -9.49 -6.87
CA LYS A 250 21.01 -10.35 -5.94
C LYS A 250 21.16 -11.79 -6.46
N LEU A 251 20.19 -12.28 -7.22
CA LEU A 251 20.23 -13.60 -7.86
C LEU A 251 20.99 -13.61 -9.18
N GLY A 252 21.50 -12.47 -9.66
CA GLY A 252 22.18 -12.35 -10.95
C GLY A 252 21.25 -12.47 -12.16
N ILE A 253 19.94 -12.26 -11.97
CA ILE A 253 18.91 -12.30 -13.02
C ILE A 253 18.93 -10.98 -13.77
N ALA A 254 18.88 -11.05 -15.11
CA ALA A 254 18.91 -9.88 -15.96
C ALA A 254 17.64 -9.02 -15.81
N ARG A 255 17.75 -7.71 -16.07
CA ARG A 255 16.64 -6.76 -15.86
C ARG A 255 15.48 -6.96 -16.82
N ASP A 256 15.72 -7.46 -18.00
CA ASP A 256 14.71 -7.81 -19.01
C ASP A 256 13.91 -9.08 -18.62
N GLU A 257 14.43 -9.87 -17.68
CA GLU A 257 13.73 -11.01 -17.08
C GLU A 257 12.87 -10.65 -15.85
N LEU A 258 12.82 -9.36 -15.47
CA LEU A 258 11.95 -8.89 -14.40
C LEU A 258 10.47 -9.17 -14.72
N PRO A 259 9.65 -9.50 -13.69
CA PRO A 259 8.20 -9.66 -13.88
C PRO A 259 7.57 -8.46 -14.59
N ARG A 260 6.47 -8.70 -15.25
CA ARG A 260 5.56 -7.62 -15.61
C ARG A 260 4.92 -7.06 -14.37
N PHE A 261 5.14 -5.80 -14.11
CA PHE A 261 4.61 -5.07 -12.96
C PHE A 261 3.38 -4.27 -13.39
N VAL A 262 2.23 -4.61 -12.83
CA VAL A 262 0.93 -4.04 -13.21
C VAL A 262 0.36 -3.24 -12.05
N VAL A 263 0.04 -1.98 -12.31
CA VAL A 263 -0.60 -1.08 -11.34
C VAL A 263 -2.09 -0.98 -11.66
N ILE A 264 -2.95 -1.17 -10.65
CA ILE A 264 -4.41 -1.08 -10.79
C ILE A 264 -4.93 0.14 -10.04
N GLU A 265 -5.77 0.94 -10.71
CA GLU A 265 -6.37 2.16 -10.17
C GLU A 265 -7.89 2.22 -10.44
N PRO A 266 -8.67 3.00 -9.66
CA PRO A 266 -10.04 3.33 -10.05
C PRO A 266 -10.07 4.33 -11.21
N GLN A 267 -11.02 4.22 -12.12
CA GLN A 267 -11.20 5.17 -13.23
C GLN A 267 -11.40 6.61 -12.78
N GLU A 268 -12.00 6.79 -11.59
CA GLU A 268 -12.25 8.10 -11.01
C GLU A 268 -11.05 8.71 -10.28
N ALA A 269 -9.92 7.97 -10.18
CA ALA A 269 -8.69 8.41 -9.51
C ALA A 269 -7.46 7.70 -10.11
N ASP A 270 -7.21 7.88 -11.39
CA ASP A 270 -6.26 7.17 -12.24
C ASP A 270 -4.95 7.95 -12.50
N SER A 271 -4.46 8.66 -11.50
CA SER A 271 -3.33 9.60 -11.63
C SER A 271 -2.03 8.96 -12.12
N LEU A 272 -1.75 7.69 -11.77
CA LEU A 272 -0.56 6.98 -12.25
C LEU A 272 -0.70 6.58 -13.73
N LEU A 273 -1.91 6.19 -14.17
CA LEU A 273 -2.19 5.91 -15.56
C LEU A 273 -2.07 7.18 -16.41
N GLN A 274 -2.61 8.32 -15.94
CA GLN A 274 -2.46 9.61 -16.62
C GLN A 274 -0.98 10.03 -16.68
N SER A 275 -0.24 9.81 -15.59
CA SER A 275 1.20 10.05 -15.56
C SER A 275 1.96 9.19 -16.56
N ALA A 276 1.57 7.93 -16.77
CA ALA A 276 2.18 7.05 -17.77
C ALA A 276 1.91 7.54 -19.21
N ARG A 277 0.70 8.07 -19.46
CA ARG A 277 0.35 8.68 -20.77
C ARG A 277 1.16 9.93 -21.06
N GLN A 278 1.38 10.77 -20.05
CA GLN A 278 2.07 12.05 -20.20
C GLN A 278 3.59 11.94 -20.04
N GLY A 279 4.08 10.85 -19.43
CA GLY A 279 5.49 10.66 -19.09
C GLY A 279 5.99 11.49 -17.90
N VAL A 280 5.10 12.21 -17.21
CA VAL A 280 5.37 13.07 -16.05
C VAL A 280 4.26 12.91 -15.00
N PRO A 281 4.53 13.21 -13.72
CA PRO A 281 3.47 13.20 -12.69
C PRO A 281 2.28 14.05 -13.11
N THR A 282 1.12 13.42 -13.25
CA THR A 282 -0.09 14.07 -13.75
C THR A 282 -1.26 13.74 -12.84
N PRO A 283 -1.99 14.75 -12.33
CA PRO A 283 -3.21 14.52 -11.56
C PRO A 283 -4.27 13.80 -12.39
N SER A 284 -5.14 13.05 -11.71
CA SER A 284 -6.36 12.52 -12.33
C SER A 284 -7.39 13.63 -12.53
N ASP A 285 -8.07 13.62 -13.67
CA ASP A 285 -9.21 14.51 -13.94
C ASP A 285 -10.55 13.93 -13.44
N GLY A 286 -10.54 12.70 -12.91
CA GLY A 286 -11.72 12.03 -12.38
C GLY A 286 -12.31 12.71 -11.14
N SER A 287 -13.50 12.29 -10.74
CA SER A 287 -14.27 12.88 -9.64
C SER A 287 -13.73 12.53 -8.25
N LEU A 288 -12.81 11.58 -8.12
CA LEU A 288 -12.34 10.93 -6.90
C LEU A 288 -13.44 10.16 -6.12
N ARG A 289 -14.64 10.02 -6.70
CA ARG A 289 -15.74 9.28 -6.11
C ARG A 289 -15.63 7.81 -6.51
N THR A 290 -15.07 7.01 -5.64
CA THR A 290 -14.87 5.58 -5.84
C THR A 290 -15.06 4.82 -4.54
N LEU A 291 -15.55 3.59 -4.63
CA LEU A 291 -15.58 2.66 -3.48
C LEU A 291 -14.18 2.30 -3.00
N MET A 292 -13.19 2.29 -3.90
CA MET A 292 -11.78 2.04 -3.60
C MET A 292 -11.17 3.23 -2.82
N ALA A 293 -11.68 3.49 -1.62
CA ALA A 293 -11.40 4.70 -0.85
C ALA A 293 -9.90 4.89 -0.55
N GLY A 294 -9.15 3.80 -0.40
CA GLY A 294 -7.69 3.82 -0.23
C GLY A 294 -6.92 4.33 -1.44
N LEU A 295 -7.56 4.37 -2.62
CA LEU A 295 -6.98 4.78 -3.90
C LEU A 295 -7.52 6.13 -4.41
N ALA A 296 -8.44 6.77 -3.70
CA ALA A 296 -9.05 8.06 -4.08
C ALA A 296 -8.05 9.22 -3.93
N CYS A 297 -7.01 9.22 -4.75
CA CYS A 297 -5.89 10.15 -4.71
C CYS A 297 -5.85 10.99 -5.98
N ARG A 298 -5.79 12.34 -5.84
CA ARG A 298 -5.76 13.27 -6.98
C ARG A 298 -4.46 13.20 -7.76
N ALA A 299 -3.34 13.06 -7.07
CA ALA A 299 -2.00 13.13 -7.67
C ALA A 299 -1.10 12.01 -7.17
N PRO A 300 -0.15 11.54 -8.01
CA PRO A 300 0.84 10.56 -7.57
C PRO A 300 1.86 11.17 -6.61
N SER A 301 2.47 10.35 -5.78
CA SER A 301 3.68 10.73 -5.06
C SER A 301 4.82 10.92 -6.07
N PRO A 302 5.49 12.08 -6.12
CA PRO A 302 6.62 12.30 -7.02
C PRO A 302 7.72 11.26 -6.87
N ALA A 303 7.97 10.84 -5.63
CA ALA A 303 8.92 9.80 -5.30
C ALA A 303 8.53 8.42 -5.84
N ALA A 304 7.29 8.03 -5.62
CA ALA A 304 6.78 6.75 -6.14
C ALA A 304 6.78 6.75 -7.68
N TRP A 305 6.40 7.86 -8.29
CA TRP A 305 6.39 7.98 -9.75
C TRP A 305 7.77 7.74 -10.37
N LYS A 306 8.85 8.28 -9.78
CA LYS A 306 10.21 8.03 -10.29
C LYS A 306 10.51 6.53 -10.38
N VAL A 307 10.14 5.76 -9.36
CA VAL A 307 10.32 4.30 -9.37
C VAL A 307 9.35 3.62 -10.33
N LEU A 308 8.07 3.99 -10.32
CA LEU A 308 7.05 3.38 -11.16
C LEU A 308 7.25 3.69 -12.65
N SER A 309 7.66 4.90 -13.01
CA SER A 309 8.00 5.24 -14.40
C SER A 309 9.13 4.39 -14.96
N TRP A 310 10.03 3.91 -14.10
CA TRP A 310 11.13 3.03 -14.48
C TRP A 310 10.75 1.55 -14.50
N LEU A 311 10.02 1.06 -13.48
CA LEU A 311 9.81 -0.37 -13.28
C LEU A 311 8.45 -0.89 -13.72
N ALA A 312 7.38 -0.11 -13.57
CA ALA A 312 6.05 -0.57 -13.96
C ALA A 312 5.98 -0.90 -15.46
N SER A 313 5.31 -1.97 -15.78
CA SER A 313 5.05 -2.39 -17.17
C SER A 313 3.75 -1.82 -17.69
N ASP A 314 2.71 -1.86 -16.87
CA ASP A 314 1.35 -1.53 -17.26
C ASP A 314 0.63 -0.77 -16.15
N PHE A 315 -0.21 0.16 -16.55
CA PHE A 315 -1.16 0.85 -15.69
C PHE A 315 -2.57 0.57 -16.23
N VAL A 316 -3.46 0.14 -15.34
CA VAL A 316 -4.83 -0.23 -15.70
C VAL A 316 -5.81 0.48 -14.77
N SER A 317 -6.77 1.21 -15.31
CA SER A 317 -7.86 1.74 -14.50
C SER A 317 -9.16 0.99 -14.72
N VAL A 318 -9.91 0.77 -13.64
CA VAL A 318 -11.13 -0.05 -13.61
C VAL A 318 -12.27 0.65 -12.88
N PRO A 319 -13.53 0.38 -13.23
CA PRO A 319 -14.66 0.85 -12.44
C PRO A 319 -14.79 0.05 -11.14
N ASP A 320 -15.50 0.62 -10.18
CA ASP A 320 -15.74 0.03 -8.86
C ASP A 320 -16.35 -1.39 -8.91
N THR A 321 -17.14 -1.68 -9.94
CA THR A 321 -17.74 -3.01 -10.12
C THR A 321 -16.70 -4.12 -10.22
N VAL A 322 -15.54 -3.85 -10.81
CA VAL A 322 -14.42 -4.81 -10.91
C VAL A 322 -13.84 -5.12 -9.54
N ALA A 323 -13.69 -4.12 -8.68
CA ALA A 323 -13.25 -4.32 -7.31
C ALA A 323 -14.25 -5.17 -6.51
N VAL A 324 -15.56 -4.89 -6.65
CA VAL A 324 -16.62 -5.66 -5.99
C VAL A 324 -16.66 -7.12 -6.45
N GLU A 325 -16.45 -7.38 -7.74
CA GLU A 325 -16.31 -8.75 -8.26
C GLU A 325 -15.11 -9.48 -7.64
N GLY A 326 -13.98 -8.79 -7.53
CA GLY A 326 -12.79 -9.31 -6.84
C GLY A 326 -13.04 -9.62 -5.36
N MET A 327 -13.72 -8.72 -4.62
CA MET A 327 -14.11 -8.95 -3.23
C MET A 327 -14.98 -10.20 -3.08
N LYS A 328 -16.02 -10.33 -3.90
CA LYS A 328 -16.94 -11.48 -3.87
C LYS A 328 -16.21 -12.79 -4.21
N MET A 329 -15.35 -12.76 -5.21
CA MET A 329 -14.55 -13.93 -5.61
C MET A 329 -13.65 -14.40 -4.47
N LEU A 330 -12.90 -13.48 -3.85
CA LEU A 330 -11.99 -13.80 -2.75
C LEU A 330 -12.75 -14.31 -1.51
N ALA A 331 -13.83 -13.66 -1.13
CA ALA A 331 -14.61 -14.03 0.04
C ALA A 331 -15.42 -15.34 -0.12
N SER A 332 -15.89 -15.63 -1.32
CA SER A 332 -16.68 -16.85 -1.58
C SER A 332 -15.80 -18.06 -1.91
N ALA A 333 -14.60 -17.83 -2.44
CA ALA A 333 -13.66 -18.84 -2.93
C ALA A 333 -14.36 -19.99 -3.73
N PRO A 334 -15.11 -19.65 -4.80
CA PRO A 334 -16.05 -20.58 -5.44
C PRO A 334 -15.37 -21.79 -6.06
N TYR A 335 -14.08 -21.71 -6.28
CA TYR A 335 -13.29 -22.83 -6.82
C TYR A 335 -12.69 -23.72 -5.74
N GLY A 336 -12.81 -23.32 -4.45
CA GLY A 336 -12.37 -24.11 -3.30
C GLY A 336 -10.91 -23.86 -2.89
N ASP A 337 -10.35 -22.70 -3.22
CA ASP A 337 -9.15 -22.15 -2.58
C ASP A 337 -9.53 -21.53 -1.22
N VAL A 338 -8.55 -21.01 -0.50
CA VAL A 338 -8.79 -20.35 0.81
C VAL A 338 -9.60 -19.07 0.62
N PRO A 339 -10.71 -18.88 1.37
CA PRO A 339 -11.42 -17.60 1.38
C PRO A 339 -10.55 -16.47 1.96
N VAL A 340 -10.61 -15.28 1.36
CA VAL A 340 -9.83 -14.13 1.80
C VAL A 340 -10.72 -12.90 1.98
N VAL A 341 -10.54 -12.22 3.11
CA VAL A 341 -11.14 -10.91 3.36
C VAL A 341 -10.22 -9.86 2.73
N SER A 342 -10.62 -9.33 1.57
CA SER A 342 -9.89 -8.26 0.88
C SER A 342 -10.77 -7.03 0.77
N GLY A 343 -10.25 -5.89 1.21
CA GLY A 343 -10.92 -4.61 1.04
C GLY A 343 -11.03 -4.20 -0.44
N GLU A 344 -11.89 -3.24 -0.69
CA GLU A 344 -12.29 -2.79 -2.02
C GLU A 344 -11.11 -2.32 -2.88
N SER A 345 -10.14 -1.63 -2.26
CA SER A 345 -8.99 -1.09 -3.00
C SER A 345 -8.10 -2.20 -3.56
N SER A 346 -7.86 -3.24 -2.78
CA SER A 346 -6.93 -4.32 -3.14
C SER A 346 -7.58 -5.41 -3.97
N ALA A 347 -8.88 -5.64 -3.77
CA ALA A 347 -9.63 -6.67 -4.48
C ALA A 347 -9.74 -6.40 -5.99
N ALA A 348 -9.53 -5.15 -6.43
CA ALA A 348 -9.46 -4.79 -7.84
C ALA A 348 -8.38 -5.58 -8.61
N ASN A 349 -7.29 -5.99 -7.94
CA ASN A 349 -6.27 -6.88 -8.52
C ASN A 349 -6.86 -8.24 -8.93
N MET A 350 -7.70 -8.84 -8.07
CA MET A 350 -8.40 -10.08 -8.41
C MET A 350 -9.47 -9.85 -9.47
N GLY A 351 -10.18 -8.73 -9.38
CA GLY A 351 -11.22 -8.36 -10.36
C GLY A 351 -10.69 -8.26 -11.78
N ILE A 352 -9.53 -7.61 -12.00
CA ILE A 352 -8.92 -7.52 -13.35
C ILE A 352 -8.42 -8.88 -13.85
N LEU A 353 -7.94 -9.75 -12.96
CA LEU A 353 -7.56 -11.11 -13.30
C LEU A 353 -8.77 -11.95 -13.71
N LEU A 354 -9.93 -11.79 -13.08
CA LEU A 354 -11.19 -12.40 -13.48
C LEU A 354 -11.60 -11.95 -14.89
N GLN A 355 -11.50 -10.66 -15.16
CA GLN A 355 -11.79 -10.11 -16.51
C GLN A 355 -10.82 -10.66 -17.56
N ALA A 356 -9.51 -10.68 -17.27
CA ALA A 356 -8.53 -11.27 -18.17
C ALA A 356 -8.74 -12.79 -18.38
N GLY A 357 -9.42 -13.47 -17.45
CA GLY A 357 -9.86 -14.87 -17.61
C GLY A 357 -10.84 -15.08 -18.78
N SER A 358 -11.67 -14.07 -19.08
CA SER A 358 -12.73 -14.11 -20.11
C SER A 358 -12.47 -13.18 -21.30
N ASP A 359 -11.69 -12.11 -21.15
CA ASP A 359 -11.34 -11.15 -22.20
C ASP A 359 -9.94 -11.46 -22.75
N ASN A 360 -9.89 -12.03 -23.95
CA ASN A 360 -8.61 -12.33 -24.61
C ASN A 360 -7.81 -11.08 -24.98
N THR A 361 -8.46 -9.96 -25.29
CA THR A 361 -7.77 -8.69 -25.60
C THR A 361 -7.01 -8.19 -24.37
N LEU A 362 -7.66 -8.13 -23.21
CA LEU A 362 -7.02 -7.75 -21.97
C LEU A 362 -5.88 -8.73 -21.61
N ARG A 363 -6.14 -10.01 -21.81
CA ARG A 363 -5.15 -11.06 -21.56
C ARG A 363 -3.89 -10.88 -22.40
N GLU A 364 -4.02 -10.56 -23.68
CA GLU A 364 -2.91 -10.28 -24.59
C GLU A 364 -2.17 -9.00 -24.21
N LEU A 365 -2.91 -7.92 -23.90
CA LEU A 365 -2.35 -6.66 -23.43
C LEU A 365 -1.47 -6.85 -22.18
N LEU A 366 -1.92 -7.65 -21.22
CA LEU A 366 -1.17 -7.96 -20.02
C LEU A 366 -0.13 -9.09 -20.19
N GLY A 367 -0.06 -9.75 -21.34
CA GLY A 367 0.86 -10.84 -21.62
C GLY A 367 0.59 -12.12 -20.82
N LEU A 368 -0.64 -12.27 -20.33
CA LEU A 368 -1.04 -13.43 -19.52
C LEU A 368 -1.26 -14.68 -20.39
N ASN A 369 -0.78 -15.81 -19.90
CA ASN A 369 -0.95 -17.12 -20.54
C ASN A 369 -0.97 -18.27 -19.52
N ASN A 370 -1.10 -19.51 -19.97
CA ASN A 370 -1.19 -20.69 -19.11
C ASN A 370 0.11 -21.09 -18.39
N LYS A 371 1.21 -20.37 -18.62
CA LYS A 371 2.49 -20.52 -17.90
C LYS A 371 2.73 -19.36 -16.94
N SER A 372 1.90 -18.32 -16.95
CA SER A 372 2.08 -17.14 -16.13
C SER A 372 2.03 -17.49 -14.65
N GLN A 373 3.07 -17.11 -13.91
CA GLN A 373 3.19 -17.20 -12.46
C GLN A 373 2.82 -15.84 -11.88
N VAL A 374 1.60 -15.72 -11.38
CA VAL A 374 1.02 -14.44 -11.00
C VAL A 374 1.04 -14.28 -9.49
N LEU A 375 1.54 -13.15 -9.02
CA LEU A 375 1.41 -12.68 -7.65
C LEU A 375 0.56 -11.42 -7.63
N PHE A 376 -0.36 -11.32 -6.68
CA PHE A 376 -1.05 -10.08 -6.38
C PHE A 376 -1.14 -9.83 -4.87
N PHE A 377 -1.38 -8.57 -4.50
CA PHE A 377 -1.40 -8.13 -3.12
C PHE A 377 -2.81 -7.74 -2.69
N SER A 378 -3.29 -8.33 -1.60
CA SER A 378 -4.42 -7.85 -0.81
C SER A 378 -3.86 -7.04 0.34
N LEU A 379 -3.78 -5.72 0.16
CA LEU A 379 -3.04 -4.82 1.05
C LEU A 379 -3.85 -4.35 2.26
N GLU A 380 -5.15 -4.64 2.27
CA GLU A 380 -6.06 -4.32 3.37
C GLU A 380 -7.19 -5.33 3.44
N GLY A 381 -7.69 -5.57 4.66
CA GLY A 381 -8.90 -6.34 4.94
C GLY A 381 -10.15 -5.47 4.90
N ALA A 382 -11.17 -5.87 5.66
CA ALA A 382 -12.43 -5.12 5.79
C ALA A 382 -12.27 -3.96 6.79
N THR A 383 -11.57 -2.89 6.37
CA THR A 383 -11.38 -1.68 7.21
C THR A 383 -12.68 -0.92 7.51
N ASP A 384 -13.75 -1.24 6.77
CA ASP A 384 -15.13 -0.87 7.06
C ASP A 384 -16.01 -2.13 6.91
N PRO A 385 -16.22 -2.88 8.02
CA PRO A 385 -16.94 -4.15 8.00
C PRO A 385 -18.36 -4.07 7.46
N GLU A 386 -19.08 -2.96 7.71
CA GLU A 386 -20.45 -2.76 7.24
C GLU A 386 -20.50 -2.61 5.71
N ILE A 387 -19.57 -1.83 5.15
CA ILE A 387 -19.44 -1.69 3.70
C ILE A 387 -19.06 -3.04 3.08
N PHE A 388 -18.09 -3.76 3.68
CA PHE A 388 -17.70 -5.08 3.21
C PHE A 388 -18.87 -6.04 3.15
N GLU A 389 -19.64 -6.18 4.24
CA GLU A 389 -20.80 -7.06 4.30
C GLU A 389 -21.88 -6.68 3.28
N LYS A 390 -22.15 -5.40 3.11
CA LYS A 390 -23.11 -4.90 2.12
C LYS A 390 -22.69 -5.25 0.68
N LEU A 391 -21.38 -5.17 0.36
CA LEU A 391 -20.89 -5.44 -0.99
C LEU A 391 -20.74 -6.93 -1.28
N VAL A 392 -20.28 -7.70 -0.30
CA VAL A 392 -19.97 -9.13 -0.43
C VAL A 392 -21.17 -10.02 -0.11
N GLY A 393 -22.04 -9.59 0.78
CA GLY A 393 -23.17 -10.38 1.28
C GLY A 393 -22.82 -11.34 2.41
N LYS A 394 -21.61 -11.22 3.00
CA LYS A 394 -21.14 -12.00 4.14
C LYS A 394 -20.32 -11.07 5.05
N SER A 395 -20.41 -11.27 6.37
CA SER A 395 -19.55 -10.55 7.29
C SER A 395 -18.09 -10.99 7.15
N PRO A 396 -17.11 -10.12 7.47
CA PRO A 396 -15.69 -10.49 7.50
C PRO A 396 -15.43 -11.72 8.38
N ASP A 397 -16.04 -11.79 9.56
CA ASP A 397 -15.90 -12.91 10.49
C ASP A 397 -16.39 -14.23 9.90
N ALA A 398 -17.49 -14.21 9.15
CA ALA A 398 -17.98 -15.40 8.45
C ALA A 398 -17.02 -15.89 7.37
N VAL A 399 -16.30 -14.97 6.70
CA VAL A 399 -15.25 -15.32 5.72
C VAL A 399 -14.02 -15.88 6.42
N PHE A 400 -13.56 -15.26 7.52
CA PHE A 400 -12.44 -15.77 8.30
C PHE A 400 -12.73 -17.16 8.91
N ALA A 401 -13.95 -17.41 9.38
CA ALA A 401 -14.34 -18.69 9.94
C ALA A 401 -14.39 -19.83 8.89
N ALA A 402 -14.44 -19.50 7.60
CA ALA A 402 -14.45 -20.47 6.50
C ALA A 402 -13.05 -20.84 5.96
N ARG A 403 -11.99 -20.28 6.52
CA ARG A 403 -10.57 -20.58 6.17
C ARG A 403 -10.11 -21.97 6.53
#